data_4c58bf624c721098a06bd7ee66ab0c6e
#
_entry.id   4c58bf624c721098a06bd7ee66ab0c6e
#
_cell.length_a   1.000
_cell.length_b   1.000
_cell.length_c   1.000
_cell.angle_alpha   90.00
_cell.angle_beta   90.00
_cell.angle_gamma   90.00
#
_symmetry.space_group_name_H-M   'P 1'
#
loop_
_entity.id
_entity.type
_entity.pdbx_description
1 polymer ?
#
loop_
_entity_poly.entity_id
_entity_poly.type
_entity_poly.pdbx_seq_one_letter_code
_entity_poly.pdbx_strand_id
1 'polypeptide(L)'
;MVRWLPWLCLLALVAGPISSRAAQPPVEAACAAPAPFATPDSPLPAVAAAIKAGGPVNILAIGSAATVGDQPGAGHHTAFPYRAVEALHAALPGTSFGLTLRGGRGMTAQDMLPLLKAALSSQHYALVLWQTGTVEAVRGQDPDDLQSALQEGIDDAVQAGADVVLIDPQFSRFLRANTNLDPYETTMQDVAMMPGVVLFHRFDLMQSWADDGGIDLESASRANRGKLMALLHTCLGQALARFVLAGANLATQ
;
A
#
# COMPACT_ATOMS: atom_id res chain seq x y z
N MET A 1 42.51 2.82 78.62
CA MET A 1 41.21 2.27 78.25
C MET A 1 40.70 3.04 77.04
N VAL A 2 40.91 2.55 75.83
CA VAL A 2 40.50 3.19 74.56
C VAL A 2 39.35 2.37 73.95
N ARG A 3 38.15 2.99 73.86
CA ARG A 3 36.94 2.35 73.32
C ARG A 3 36.89 2.61 71.83
N TRP A 4 36.90 1.55 71.02
CA TRP A 4 36.67 1.58 69.57
C TRP A 4 35.18 1.53 69.28
N LEU A 5 34.62 2.51 68.55
CA LEU A 5 33.27 2.44 67.93
C LEU A 5 33.42 1.91 66.50
N PRO A 6 32.60 0.98 66.04
CA PRO A 6 32.56 0.63 64.63
C PRO A 6 31.59 1.57 63.88
N TRP A 7 32.06 2.12 62.75
CA TRP A 7 31.26 2.82 61.78
C TRP A 7 30.46 1.83 60.93
N LEU A 8 29.13 1.90 61.02
CA LEU A 8 28.19 1.20 60.12
C LEU A 8 28.02 2.02 58.87
N CYS A 9 28.60 1.57 57.74
CA CYS A 9 28.26 2.12 56.40
C CYS A 9 26.90 1.61 55.95
N LEU A 10 25.91 2.48 55.94
CA LEU A 10 24.62 2.25 55.28
C LEU A 10 24.81 2.39 53.75
N LEU A 11 24.81 1.29 53.02
CA LEU A 11 24.65 1.30 51.56
C LEU A 11 23.20 1.57 51.20
N ALA A 12 22.89 2.79 50.75
CA ALA A 12 21.60 3.12 50.17
C ALA A 12 21.54 2.57 48.73
N LEU A 13 20.77 1.53 48.53
CA LEU A 13 20.40 1.04 47.20
C LEU A 13 19.45 2.04 46.52
N VAL A 14 19.98 2.81 45.58
CA VAL A 14 19.16 3.68 44.71
C VAL A 14 18.56 2.79 43.62
N ALA A 15 17.33 2.37 43.81
CA ALA A 15 16.52 1.74 42.76
C ALA A 15 16.11 2.84 41.76
N GLY A 16 16.80 2.91 40.63
CA GLY A 16 16.40 3.77 39.50
C GLY A 16 15.08 3.27 38.87
N PRO A 17 14.26 4.18 38.31
CA PRO A 17 13.02 3.78 37.66
C PRO A 17 13.35 2.90 36.44
N ILE A 18 12.86 1.67 36.42
CA ILE A 18 12.86 0.81 35.26
C ILE A 18 11.84 1.40 34.29
N SER A 19 12.31 2.17 33.29
CA SER A 19 11.48 2.60 32.16
C SER A 19 11.04 1.35 31.41
N SER A 20 9.82 0.92 31.64
CA SER A 20 9.16 -0.13 30.84
C SER A 20 9.02 0.42 29.42
N ARG A 21 9.88 -0.05 28.52
CA ARG A 21 9.77 0.16 27.08
C ARG A 21 8.50 -0.54 26.66
N ALA A 22 7.46 0.22 26.29
CA ALA A 22 6.24 -0.36 25.75
C ALA A 22 6.61 -1.29 24.59
N ALA A 23 6.23 -2.56 24.68
CA ALA A 23 6.44 -3.51 23.60
C ALA A 23 5.67 -3.01 22.37
N GLN A 24 6.34 -2.95 21.21
CA GLN A 24 5.65 -2.65 19.96
C GLN A 24 4.58 -3.72 19.71
N PRO A 25 3.36 -3.33 19.33
CA PRO A 25 2.32 -4.29 19.01
C PRO A 25 2.79 -5.24 17.90
N PRO A 26 2.30 -6.49 17.86
CA PRO A 26 2.55 -7.40 16.76
C PRO A 26 2.22 -6.73 15.43
N VAL A 27 2.97 -7.03 14.36
CA VAL A 27 2.80 -6.43 13.02
C VAL A 27 1.34 -6.54 12.54
N GLU A 28 0.67 -7.66 12.83
CA GLU A 28 -0.75 -7.87 12.49
C GLU A 28 -1.68 -6.85 13.14
N ALA A 29 -1.44 -6.50 14.40
CA ALA A 29 -2.24 -5.47 15.08
C ALA A 29 -1.94 -4.06 14.53
N ALA A 30 -0.69 -3.80 14.11
CA ALA A 30 -0.30 -2.53 13.49
C ALA A 30 -0.86 -2.38 12.06
N CYS A 31 -1.13 -3.49 11.36
CA CYS A 31 -1.64 -3.52 9.99
C CYS A 31 -3.16 -3.76 9.91
N ALA A 32 -3.89 -3.63 11.01
CA ALA A 32 -5.34 -3.76 10.97
C ALA A 32 -5.94 -2.71 10.03
N ALA A 33 -6.69 -3.17 9.03
CA ALA A 33 -7.45 -2.29 8.16
C ALA A 33 -8.89 -2.23 8.67
N PRO A 34 -9.45 -1.04 8.90
CA PRO A 34 -10.87 -0.90 9.21
C PRO A 34 -11.74 -1.56 8.13
N ALA A 35 -12.88 -2.11 8.54
CA ALA A 35 -13.78 -2.87 7.66
C ALA A 35 -14.13 -2.18 6.32
N PRO A 36 -14.35 -0.84 6.26
CA PRO A 36 -14.65 -0.16 5.01
C PRO A 36 -13.55 -0.26 3.95
N PHE A 37 -12.29 -0.50 4.35
CA PHE A 37 -11.16 -0.57 3.42
C PHE A 37 -10.72 -2.02 3.11
N ALA A 38 -11.42 -3.01 3.65
CA ALA A 38 -11.04 -4.42 3.53
C ALA A 38 -11.66 -5.15 2.33
N THR A 39 -12.75 -4.60 1.77
CA THR A 39 -13.51 -5.25 0.69
C THR A 39 -13.81 -4.26 -0.43
N PRO A 40 -13.66 -4.67 -1.70
CA PRO A 40 -14.08 -3.85 -2.83
C PRO A 40 -15.60 -3.82 -2.98
N ASP A 41 -16.13 -2.75 -3.59
CA ASP A 41 -17.55 -2.56 -3.86
C ASP A 41 -18.07 -3.47 -5.00
N SER A 42 -17.17 -4.02 -5.80
CA SER A 42 -17.46 -4.91 -6.92
C SER A 42 -16.52 -6.12 -6.93
N PRO A 43 -16.95 -7.27 -7.49
CA PRO A 43 -16.10 -8.45 -7.58
C PRO A 43 -14.95 -8.29 -8.57
N LEU A 44 -13.92 -9.12 -8.41
CA LEU A 44 -12.76 -9.27 -9.29
C LEU A 44 -12.83 -10.62 -10.03
N PRO A 45 -13.68 -10.74 -11.07
CA PRO A 45 -13.96 -12.01 -11.71
C PRO A 45 -12.79 -12.62 -12.49
N ALA A 46 -11.90 -11.79 -13.07
CA ALA A 46 -10.73 -12.27 -13.79
C ALA A 46 -9.71 -12.90 -12.81
N VAL A 47 -9.52 -12.29 -11.64
CA VAL A 47 -8.68 -12.84 -10.56
C VAL A 47 -9.27 -14.16 -10.06
N ALA A 48 -10.59 -14.19 -9.78
CA ALA A 48 -11.29 -15.40 -9.34
C ALA A 48 -11.16 -16.54 -10.36
N ALA A 49 -11.35 -16.25 -11.65
CA ALA A 49 -11.21 -17.21 -12.73
C ALA A 49 -9.78 -17.75 -12.86
N ALA A 50 -8.77 -16.88 -12.77
CA ALA A 50 -7.37 -17.29 -12.84
C ALA A 50 -6.98 -18.22 -11.68
N ILE A 51 -7.41 -17.90 -10.47
CA ILE A 51 -7.16 -18.75 -9.28
C ILE A 51 -7.87 -20.11 -9.45
N LYS A 52 -9.12 -20.11 -9.88
CA LYS A 52 -9.89 -21.34 -10.10
C LYS A 52 -9.30 -22.23 -11.21
N ALA A 53 -8.69 -21.64 -12.22
CA ALA A 53 -8.02 -22.36 -13.30
C ALA A 53 -6.74 -23.07 -12.85
N GLY A 54 -6.18 -22.74 -11.69
CA GLY A 54 -4.95 -23.34 -11.15
C GLY A 54 -3.67 -22.96 -11.89
N GLY A 55 -3.75 -22.01 -12.83
CA GLY A 55 -2.60 -21.44 -13.52
C GLY A 55 -1.95 -20.27 -12.77
N PRO A 56 -0.89 -19.67 -13.34
CA PRO A 56 -0.28 -18.50 -12.75
C PRO A 56 -1.22 -17.29 -12.81
N VAL A 57 -1.43 -16.62 -11.69
CA VAL A 57 -2.15 -15.35 -11.60
C VAL A 57 -1.14 -14.22 -11.81
N ASN A 58 -1.08 -13.70 -13.03
CA ASN A 58 -0.17 -12.60 -13.33
C ASN A 58 -0.78 -11.26 -12.92
N ILE A 59 -0.01 -10.47 -12.20
CA ILE A 59 -0.37 -9.14 -11.69
C ILE A 59 0.57 -8.11 -12.31
N LEU A 60 -0.01 -7.07 -12.94
CA LEU A 60 0.71 -5.88 -13.33
C LEU A 60 0.50 -4.82 -12.27
N ALA A 61 1.56 -4.33 -11.63
CA ALA A 61 1.49 -3.15 -10.79
C ALA A 61 2.18 -1.98 -11.52
N ILE A 62 1.42 -0.91 -11.74
CA ILE A 62 1.90 0.28 -12.43
C ILE A 62 1.69 1.50 -11.54
N GLY A 63 2.69 2.38 -11.45
CA GLY A 63 2.58 3.55 -10.60
C GLY A 63 3.88 4.33 -10.43
N SER A 64 3.86 5.25 -9.48
CA SER A 64 5.01 6.11 -9.15
C SER A 64 6.02 5.40 -8.24
N ALA A 65 6.90 6.15 -7.59
CA ALA A 65 7.99 5.65 -6.75
C ALA A 65 7.56 4.61 -5.68
N ALA A 66 6.39 4.79 -5.07
CA ALA A 66 5.89 3.88 -4.03
C ALA A 66 5.55 2.48 -4.58
N THR A 67 5.12 2.41 -5.85
CA THR A 67 4.77 1.16 -6.54
C THR A 67 6.00 0.39 -6.99
N VAL A 68 7.01 1.08 -7.54
CA VAL A 68 8.19 0.41 -8.10
C VAL A 68 9.34 0.22 -7.10
N GLY A 69 9.23 0.79 -5.89
CA GLY A 69 10.27 0.66 -4.87
C GLY A 69 11.51 1.48 -5.18
N ASP A 70 11.35 2.66 -5.75
CA ASP A 70 12.41 3.58 -6.17
C ASP A 70 13.10 4.29 -4.98
N GLN A 71 13.41 3.54 -3.94
CA GLN A 71 14.19 3.99 -2.79
C GLN A 71 15.65 3.57 -2.96
N PRO A 72 16.62 4.50 -2.86
CA PRO A 72 18.03 4.15 -2.95
C PRO A 72 18.41 3.04 -1.95
N GLY A 73 18.90 1.90 -2.45
CA GLY A 73 19.36 0.78 -1.62
C GLY A 73 18.27 -0.17 -1.09
N ALA A 74 16.98 0.09 -1.33
CA ALA A 74 15.91 -0.74 -0.79
C ALA A 74 15.46 -1.89 -1.72
N GLY A 75 15.70 -1.78 -3.03
CA GLY A 75 15.25 -2.76 -4.02
C GLY A 75 13.72 -2.84 -4.17
N HIS A 76 13.26 -3.52 -5.21
CA HIS A 76 11.83 -3.68 -5.50
C HIS A 76 11.06 -4.48 -4.44
N HIS A 77 11.76 -5.35 -3.70
CA HIS A 77 11.17 -6.23 -2.67
C HIS A 77 10.58 -5.49 -1.46
N THR A 78 10.83 -4.18 -1.32
CA THR A 78 10.24 -3.37 -0.24
C THR A 78 8.96 -2.64 -0.65
N ALA A 79 8.64 -2.60 -1.94
CA ALA A 79 7.44 -1.94 -2.46
C ALA A 79 6.16 -2.66 -2.03
N PHE A 80 5.08 -1.91 -1.77
CA PHE A 80 3.83 -2.49 -1.29
C PHE A 80 3.19 -3.52 -2.25
N PRO A 81 3.29 -3.43 -3.61
CA PRO A 81 2.75 -4.48 -4.47
C PRO A 81 3.50 -5.81 -4.32
N TYR A 82 4.82 -5.75 -4.08
CA TYR A 82 5.59 -6.95 -3.78
C TYR A 82 5.13 -7.59 -2.47
N ARG A 83 4.91 -6.77 -1.42
CA ARG A 83 4.36 -7.22 -0.14
C ARG A 83 2.94 -7.79 -0.27
N ALA A 84 2.14 -7.26 -1.20
CA ALA A 84 0.82 -7.81 -1.50
C ALA A 84 0.93 -9.22 -2.10
N VAL A 85 1.83 -9.43 -3.05
CA VAL A 85 2.07 -10.77 -3.63
C VAL A 85 2.60 -11.75 -2.59
N GLU A 86 3.51 -11.34 -1.70
CA GLU A 86 3.95 -12.18 -0.56
C GLU A 86 2.75 -12.60 0.32
N ALA A 87 1.84 -11.67 0.62
CA ALA A 87 0.66 -11.95 1.42
C ALA A 87 -0.35 -12.85 0.68
N LEU A 88 -0.52 -12.68 -0.64
CA LEU A 88 -1.33 -13.56 -1.48
C LEU A 88 -0.78 -14.99 -1.50
N HIS A 89 0.53 -15.16 -1.66
CA HIS A 89 1.18 -16.48 -1.58
C HIS A 89 0.99 -17.14 -0.21
N ALA A 90 1.07 -16.35 0.87
CA ALA A 90 0.85 -16.87 2.23
C ALA A 90 -0.60 -17.33 2.43
N ALA A 91 -1.58 -16.60 1.87
CA ALA A 91 -2.99 -16.93 1.96
C ALA A 91 -3.40 -18.10 1.06
N LEU A 92 -2.77 -18.24 -0.11
CA LEU A 92 -3.06 -19.27 -1.11
C LEU A 92 -1.77 -20.01 -1.54
N PRO A 93 -1.20 -20.88 -0.68
CA PRO A 93 0.10 -21.51 -0.95
C PRO A 93 0.13 -22.39 -2.22
N GLY A 94 -1.04 -22.85 -2.69
CA GLY A 94 -1.17 -23.66 -3.91
C GLY A 94 -1.26 -22.84 -5.20
N THR A 95 -1.33 -21.49 -5.11
CA THR A 95 -1.50 -20.61 -6.26
C THR A 95 -0.17 -19.89 -6.57
N SER A 96 0.22 -19.91 -7.85
CA SER A 96 1.38 -19.14 -8.32
C SER A 96 0.97 -17.72 -8.66
N PHE A 97 1.60 -16.72 -8.07
CA PHE A 97 1.40 -15.30 -8.40
C PHE A 97 2.64 -14.72 -9.05
N GLY A 98 2.49 -14.16 -10.25
CA GLY A 98 3.54 -13.42 -10.95
C GLY A 98 3.34 -11.93 -10.80
N LEU A 99 4.41 -11.16 -10.53
CA LEU A 99 4.36 -9.69 -10.42
C LEU A 99 5.23 -9.03 -11.47
N THR A 100 4.63 -8.15 -12.26
CA THR A 100 5.35 -7.23 -13.15
C THR A 100 5.20 -5.82 -12.62
N LEU A 101 6.32 -5.12 -12.39
CA LEU A 101 6.33 -3.72 -11.96
C LEU A 101 6.64 -2.81 -13.16
N ARG A 102 5.87 -1.73 -13.31
CA ARG A 102 6.09 -0.69 -14.33
C ARG A 102 5.89 0.70 -13.71
N GLY A 103 6.51 1.70 -14.31
CA GLY A 103 6.41 3.08 -13.87
C GLY A 103 7.70 3.62 -13.30
N GLY A 104 7.60 4.69 -12.50
CA GLY A 104 8.78 5.36 -11.92
C GLY A 104 8.44 6.66 -11.21
N ARG A 105 9.44 7.23 -10.55
CA ARG A 105 9.31 8.49 -9.81
C ARG A 105 8.75 9.61 -10.69
N GLY A 106 7.68 10.24 -10.25
CA GLY A 106 7.10 11.42 -10.87
C GLY A 106 6.30 11.14 -12.12
N MET A 107 6.04 9.89 -12.49
CA MET A 107 5.17 9.56 -13.61
C MET A 107 3.70 9.83 -13.25
N THR A 108 2.98 10.40 -14.22
CA THR A 108 1.53 10.62 -14.20
C THR A 108 0.82 9.43 -14.85
N ALA A 109 -0.51 9.37 -14.75
CA ALA A 109 -1.31 8.37 -15.45
C ALA A 109 -1.04 8.40 -16.96
N GLN A 110 -0.95 9.59 -17.54
CA GLN A 110 -0.63 9.78 -18.97
C GLN A 110 0.76 9.22 -19.34
N ASP A 111 1.77 9.44 -18.49
CA ASP A 111 3.12 8.88 -18.69
C ASP A 111 3.12 7.35 -18.58
N MET A 112 2.18 6.77 -17.84
CA MET A 112 2.07 5.33 -17.60
C MET A 112 1.34 4.60 -18.73
N LEU A 113 0.47 5.25 -19.50
CA LEU A 113 -0.32 4.61 -20.57
C LEU A 113 0.53 3.79 -21.56
N PRO A 114 1.63 4.30 -22.15
CA PRO A 114 2.44 3.51 -23.06
C PRO A 114 3.07 2.29 -22.39
N LEU A 115 3.40 2.36 -21.10
CA LEU A 115 3.94 1.24 -20.34
C LEU A 115 2.87 0.17 -20.06
N LEU A 116 1.64 0.60 -19.75
CA LEU A 116 0.48 -0.26 -19.58
C LEU A 116 0.20 -1.04 -20.87
N LYS A 117 0.06 -0.34 -21.99
CA LYS A 117 -0.19 -0.93 -23.32
C LYS A 117 0.89 -1.94 -23.72
N ALA A 118 2.16 -1.59 -23.53
CA ALA A 118 3.27 -2.48 -23.79
C ALA A 118 3.25 -3.74 -22.90
N ALA A 119 2.89 -3.59 -21.62
CA ALA A 119 2.77 -4.72 -20.71
C ALA A 119 1.61 -5.66 -21.13
N LEU A 120 0.41 -5.10 -21.36
CA LEU A 120 -0.77 -5.86 -21.79
C LEU A 120 -0.54 -6.61 -23.13
N SER A 121 0.25 -6.02 -24.03
CA SER A 121 0.61 -6.67 -25.30
C SER A 121 1.65 -7.78 -25.13
N SER A 122 2.39 -7.83 -24.04
CA SER A 122 3.47 -8.79 -23.81
C SER A 122 3.02 -10.11 -23.19
N GLN A 123 1.99 -10.05 -22.34
CA GLN A 123 1.41 -11.22 -21.66
C GLN A 123 0.02 -10.91 -21.12
N HIS A 124 -0.74 -11.97 -20.79
CA HIS A 124 -2.02 -11.83 -20.13
C HIS A 124 -1.83 -11.58 -18.62
N TYR A 125 -2.56 -10.59 -18.08
CA TYR A 125 -2.68 -10.29 -16.66
C TYR A 125 -4.12 -10.54 -16.19
N ALA A 126 -4.29 -11.13 -15.01
CA ALA A 126 -5.59 -11.25 -14.37
C ALA A 126 -5.94 -9.98 -13.57
N LEU A 127 -4.91 -9.20 -13.20
CA LEU A 127 -5.07 -8.02 -12.35
C LEU A 127 -4.09 -6.92 -12.76
N VAL A 128 -4.61 -5.70 -12.87
CA VAL A 128 -3.83 -4.46 -12.95
C VAL A 128 -4.02 -3.68 -11.67
N LEU A 129 -2.94 -3.42 -10.94
CA LEU A 129 -2.86 -2.51 -9.80
C LEU A 129 -2.33 -1.18 -10.31
N TRP A 130 -3.15 -0.12 -10.36
CA TRP A 130 -2.73 1.17 -10.91
C TRP A 130 -2.77 2.28 -9.86
N GLN A 131 -1.58 2.73 -9.43
CA GLN A 131 -1.43 3.81 -8.45
C GLN A 131 -1.10 5.13 -9.15
N THR A 132 -1.95 6.16 -8.93
CA THR A 132 -1.79 7.48 -9.54
C THR A 132 -2.46 8.59 -8.70
N GLY A 133 -2.66 9.78 -9.25
CA GLY A 133 -3.34 10.93 -8.63
C GLY A 133 -2.43 11.85 -7.82
N THR A 134 -1.43 11.32 -7.10
CA THR A 134 -0.53 12.14 -6.27
C THR A 134 0.36 13.07 -7.10
N VAL A 135 0.94 12.56 -8.18
CA VAL A 135 1.88 13.34 -9.02
C VAL A 135 1.12 14.42 -9.79
N GLU A 136 -0.04 14.09 -10.29
CA GLU A 136 -0.97 14.99 -10.98
C GLU A 136 -1.35 16.15 -10.07
N ALA A 137 -1.77 15.84 -8.84
CA ALA A 137 -2.15 16.86 -7.85
C ALA A 137 -0.97 17.77 -7.47
N VAL A 138 0.20 17.21 -7.21
CA VAL A 138 1.41 18.00 -6.87
C VAL A 138 1.84 18.93 -8.03
N ARG A 139 1.60 18.51 -9.27
CA ARG A 139 1.89 19.32 -10.46
C ARG A 139 0.78 20.27 -10.84
N GLY A 140 -0.41 20.18 -10.21
CA GLY A 140 -1.59 20.96 -10.56
C GLY A 140 -2.07 20.68 -11.98
N GLN A 141 -1.96 19.43 -12.44
CA GLN A 141 -2.49 19.03 -13.75
C GLN A 141 -4.02 19.05 -13.73
N ASP A 142 -4.63 19.19 -14.91
CA ASP A 142 -6.08 19.16 -15.01
C ASP A 142 -6.61 17.77 -14.59
N PRO A 143 -7.58 17.68 -13.67
CA PRO A 143 -8.22 16.41 -13.32
C PRO A 143 -8.88 15.71 -14.51
N ASP A 144 -9.34 16.44 -15.53
CA ASP A 144 -9.90 15.88 -16.76
C ASP A 144 -8.84 15.11 -17.58
N ASP A 145 -7.58 15.53 -17.54
CA ASP A 145 -6.48 14.80 -18.16
C ASP A 145 -6.23 13.46 -17.42
N LEU A 146 -6.32 13.45 -16.08
CA LEU A 146 -6.24 12.23 -15.28
C LEU A 146 -7.41 11.30 -15.63
N GLN A 147 -8.63 11.82 -15.68
CA GLN A 147 -9.83 11.06 -16.03
C GLN A 147 -9.67 10.39 -17.39
N SER A 148 -9.28 11.16 -18.39
CA SER A 148 -9.11 10.66 -19.77
C SER A 148 -8.06 9.54 -19.85
N ALA A 149 -6.91 9.72 -19.17
CA ALA A 149 -5.84 8.72 -19.13
C ALA A 149 -6.29 7.43 -18.41
N LEU A 150 -7.01 7.58 -17.31
CA LEU A 150 -7.53 6.41 -16.57
C LEU A 150 -8.57 5.65 -17.40
N GLN A 151 -9.54 6.34 -18.03
CA GLN A 151 -10.55 5.71 -18.88
C GLN A 151 -9.92 4.91 -20.03
N GLU A 152 -8.95 5.52 -20.74
CA GLU A 152 -8.24 4.85 -21.83
C GLU A 152 -7.51 3.59 -21.36
N GLY A 153 -6.73 3.70 -20.28
CA GLY A 153 -5.95 2.56 -19.79
C GLY A 153 -6.81 1.45 -19.16
N ILE A 154 -7.93 1.81 -18.53
CA ILE A 154 -8.91 0.86 -18.00
C ILE A 154 -9.57 0.08 -19.14
N ASP A 155 -10.00 0.77 -20.19
CA ASP A 155 -10.59 0.13 -21.36
C ASP A 155 -9.62 -0.90 -21.97
N ASP A 156 -8.34 -0.53 -22.11
CA ASP A 156 -7.30 -1.44 -22.60
C ASP A 156 -7.12 -2.66 -21.67
N ALA A 157 -7.10 -2.46 -20.35
CA ALA A 157 -6.91 -3.54 -19.38
C ALA A 157 -8.12 -4.49 -19.36
N VAL A 158 -9.35 -3.95 -19.35
CA VAL A 158 -10.59 -4.72 -19.34
C VAL A 158 -10.74 -5.50 -20.66
N GLN A 159 -10.42 -4.88 -21.81
CA GLN A 159 -10.39 -5.58 -23.10
C GLN A 159 -9.37 -6.71 -23.13
N ALA A 160 -8.25 -6.57 -22.44
CA ALA A 160 -7.25 -7.62 -22.29
C ALA A 160 -7.68 -8.72 -21.28
N GLY A 161 -8.84 -8.58 -20.65
CA GLY A 161 -9.41 -9.55 -19.72
C GLY A 161 -8.87 -9.45 -18.29
N ALA A 162 -8.36 -8.28 -17.88
CA ALA A 162 -7.87 -8.02 -16.53
C ALA A 162 -8.90 -7.26 -15.69
N ASP A 163 -9.00 -7.58 -14.40
CA ASP A 163 -9.61 -6.68 -13.42
C ASP A 163 -8.67 -5.51 -13.11
N VAL A 164 -9.22 -4.34 -12.77
CA VAL A 164 -8.44 -3.17 -12.43
C VAL A 164 -8.71 -2.74 -10.99
N VAL A 165 -7.65 -2.63 -10.19
CA VAL A 165 -7.67 -1.97 -8.88
C VAL A 165 -6.93 -0.64 -9.01
N LEU A 166 -7.68 0.45 -9.00
CA LEU A 166 -7.12 1.79 -8.84
C LEU A 166 -6.66 1.95 -7.39
N ILE A 167 -5.52 2.58 -7.20
CA ILE A 167 -4.95 2.87 -5.89
C ILE A 167 -4.80 4.38 -5.79
N ASP A 168 -5.59 4.99 -4.95
CA ASP A 168 -5.69 6.43 -4.80
C ASP A 168 -4.42 7.09 -4.22
N PRO A 169 -4.35 8.44 -4.11
CA PRO A 169 -3.19 9.16 -3.58
C PRO A 169 -2.77 8.67 -2.21
N GLN A 170 -1.50 8.90 -1.86
CA GLN A 170 -1.02 8.64 -0.51
C GLN A 170 -1.48 9.73 0.45
N PHE A 171 -1.84 9.35 1.68
CA PHE A 171 -2.04 10.32 2.75
C PHE A 171 -0.71 10.94 3.19
N SER A 172 -0.71 12.25 3.37
CA SER A 172 0.34 13.04 3.98
C SER A 172 -0.26 14.36 4.46
N ARG A 173 -0.06 14.73 5.72
CA ARG A 173 -0.52 16.03 6.25
C ARG A 173 0.14 17.18 5.50
N PHE A 174 1.41 17.01 5.12
CA PHE A 174 2.12 17.99 4.31
C PHE A 174 1.48 18.16 2.92
N LEU A 175 1.14 17.07 2.24
CA LEU A 175 0.47 17.14 0.93
C LEU A 175 -0.90 17.81 1.08
N ARG A 176 -1.73 17.41 2.03
CA ARG A 176 -3.04 18.04 2.28
C ARG A 176 -2.95 19.54 2.56
N ALA A 177 -1.92 19.99 3.28
CA ALA A 177 -1.74 21.40 3.60
C ALA A 177 -1.25 22.24 2.41
N ASN A 178 -0.63 21.63 1.39
CA ASN A 178 0.05 22.33 0.30
C ASN A 178 -0.48 21.99 -1.10
N THR A 179 -1.39 21.02 -1.22
CA THR A 179 -1.90 20.52 -2.50
C THR A 179 -3.38 20.19 -2.35
N ASN A 180 -4.19 20.63 -3.31
CA ASN A 180 -5.60 20.25 -3.37
C ASN A 180 -5.70 18.84 -3.98
N LEU A 181 -5.91 17.82 -3.16
CA LEU A 181 -6.06 16.42 -3.59
C LEU A 181 -7.50 16.07 -3.99
N ASP A 182 -8.50 16.81 -3.46
CA ASP A 182 -9.92 16.47 -3.57
C ASP A 182 -10.42 16.27 -5.03
N PRO A 183 -10.05 17.10 -6.02
CA PRO A 183 -10.48 16.86 -7.40
C PRO A 183 -9.96 15.54 -7.97
N TYR A 184 -8.74 15.14 -7.64
CA TYR A 184 -8.12 13.90 -8.13
C TYR A 184 -8.70 12.67 -7.45
N GLU A 185 -9.01 12.76 -6.16
CA GLU A 185 -9.72 11.71 -5.42
C GLU A 185 -11.13 11.52 -5.99
N THR A 186 -11.86 12.60 -6.24
CA THR A 186 -13.19 12.57 -6.88
C THR A 186 -13.11 11.93 -8.26
N THR A 187 -12.17 12.36 -9.11
CA THR A 187 -11.96 11.77 -10.44
C THR A 187 -11.72 10.26 -10.35
N MET A 188 -10.89 9.81 -9.42
CA MET A 188 -10.61 8.38 -9.26
C MET A 188 -11.82 7.60 -8.75
N GLN A 189 -12.66 8.18 -7.88
CA GLN A 189 -13.92 7.61 -7.42
C GLN A 189 -14.91 7.47 -8.59
N ASP A 190 -15.06 8.52 -9.41
CA ASP A 190 -15.96 8.51 -10.57
C ASP A 190 -15.55 7.47 -11.61
N VAL A 191 -14.25 7.38 -11.90
CA VAL A 191 -13.70 6.38 -12.83
C VAL A 191 -13.83 4.96 -12.27
N ALA A 192 -13.75 4.76 -10.97
CA ALA A 192 -13.93 3.44 -10.33
C ALA A 192 -15.38 2.92 -10.43
N MET A 193 -16.34 3.74 -10.85
CA MET A 193 -17.70 3.29 -11.18
C MET A 193 -17.78 2.53 -12.51
N MET A 194 -16.72 2.50 -13.32
CA MET A 194 -16.67 1.74 -14.56
C MET A 194 -16.70 0.23 -14.29
N PRO A 195 -17.33 -0.59 -15.17
CA PRO A 195 -17.30 -2.04 -15.02
C PRO A 195 -15.88 -2.62 -15.03
N GLY A 196 -15.60 -3.56 -14.12
CA GLY A 196 -14.28 -4.21 -14.02
C GLY A 196 -13.24 -3.41 -13.27
N VAL A 197 -13.64 -2.32 -12.61
CA VAL A 197 -12.77 -1.45 -11.82
C VAL A 197 -13.23 -1.40 -10.37
N VAL A 198 -12.29 -1.35 -9.46
CA VAL A 198 -12.52 -1.07 -8.03
C VAL A 198 -11.47 -0.10 -7.50
N LEU A 199 -11.79 0.67 -6.47
CA LEU A 199 -10.89 1.62 -5.84
C LEU A 199 -10.38 1.08 -4.50
N PHE A 200 -9.07 0.99 -4.35
CA PHE A 200 -8.43 0.74 -3.07
C PHE A 200 -8.11 2.09 -2.39
N HIS A 201 -8.85 2.42 -1.35
CA HIS A 201 -8.77 3.67 -0.60
C HIS A 201 -7.51 3.76 0.26
N ARG A 202 -6.35 3.86 -0.39
CA ARG A 202 -5.06 3.96 0.28
C ARG A 202 -4.94 5.22 1.13
N PHE A 203 -5.50 6.34 0.67
CA PHE A 203 -5.46 7.61 1.36
C PHE A 203 -6.12 7.50 2.74
N ASP A 204 -7.38 7.08 2.78
CA ASP A 204 -8.14 6.95 4.03
C ASP A 204 -7.54 5.90 4.96
N LEU A 205 -7.07 4.79 4.41
CA LEU A 205 -6.40 3.73 5.17
C LEU A 205 -5.12 4.23 5.84
N MET A 206 -4.27 4.95 5.10
CA MET A 206 -3.05 5.56 5.66
C MET A 206 -3.38 6.65 6.68
N GLN A 207 -4.43 7.42 6.46
CA GLN A 207 -4.90 8.43 7.40
C GLN A 207 -5.34 7.77 8.71
N SER A 208 -6.16 6.71 8.66
CA SER A 208 -6.61 6.02 9.86
C SER A 208 -5.42 5.48 10.69
N TRP A 209 -4.42 4.88 10.05
CA TRP A 209 -3.23 4.42 10.75
C TRP A 209 -2.40 5.54 11.38
N ALA A 210 -2.34 6.71 10.72
CA ALA A 210 -1.63 7.87 11.26
C ALA A 210 -2.38 8.49 12.44
N ASP A 211 -3.71 8.56 12.38
CA ASP A 211 -4.55 9.13 13.43
C ASP A 211 -4.61 8.23 14.67
N ASP A 212 -4.58 6.90 14.48
CA ASP A 212 -4.45 5.92 15.56
C ASP A 212 -3.04 5.87 16.18
N GLY A 213 -2.07 6.62 15.64
CA GLY A 213 -0.69 6.69 16.12
C GLY A 213 0.15 5.45 15.81
N GLY A 214 -0.36 4.50 15.00
CA GLY A 214 0.34 3.27 14.65
C GLY A 214 1.42 3.46 13.57
N ILE A 215 1.08 4.15 12.48
CA ILE A 215 1.97 4.39 11.34
C ILE A 215 1.89 5.85 10.91
N ASP A 216 2.67 6.70 11.53
CA ASP A 216 2.78 8.12 11.18
C ASP A 216 4.21 8.48 10.75
N LEU A 217 4.42 8.55 9.43
CA LEU A 217 5.73 8.84 8.84
C LEU A 217 6.21 10.26 9.11
N GLU A 218 5.30 11.21 9.32
CA GLU A 218 5.64 12.61 9.51
C GLU A 218 6.07 12.91 10.93
N SER A 219 5.53 12.20 11.92
CA SER A 219 5.96 12.27 13.31
C SER A 219 7.22 11.44 13.59
N ALA A 220 7.62 10.57 12.66
CA ALA A 220 8.76 9.68 12.84
C ALA A 220 10.08 10.43 12.87
N SER A 221 10.93 10.13 13.88
CA SER A 221 12.31 10.60 13.89
C SER A 221 13.07 10.11 12.65
N ARG A 222 14.10 10.86 12.24
CA ARG A 222 14.94 10.49 11.09
C ARG A 222 15.51 9.06 11.21
N ALA A 223 15.87 8.64 12.41
CA ALA A 223 16.42 7.29 12.68
C ALA A 223 15.37 6.16 12.49
N ASN A 224 14.09 6.45 12.72
CA ASN A 224 13.02 5.47 12.68
C ASN A 224 12.24 5.48 11.35
N ARG A 225 12.37 6.54 10.55
CA ARG A 225 11.58 6.73 9.32
C ARG A 225 11.70 5.55 8.35
N GLY A 226 12.91 4.99 8.16
CA GLY A 226 13.11 3.84 7.27
C GLY A 226 12.37 2.58 7.75
N LYS A 227 12.37 2.31 9.05
CA LYS A 227 11.65 1.18 9.64
C LYS A 227 10.14 1.35 9.51
N LEU A 228 9.65 2.56 9.77
CA LEU A 228 8.23 2.86 9.68
C LEU A 228 7.74 2.84 8.23
N MET A 229 8.56 3.26 7.27
CA MET A 229 8.28 3.13 5.84
C MET A 229 8.16 1.65 5.44
N ALA A 230 9.09 0.80 5.88
CA ALA A 230 9.02 -0.64 5.63
C ALA A 230 7.75 -1.27 6.22
N LEU A 231 7.37 -0.87 7.45
CA LEU A 231 6.12 -1.29 8.08
C LEU A 231 4.91 -0.82 7.28
N LEU A 232 4.85 0.44 6.86
CA LEU A 232 3.78 0.98 6.02
C LEU A 232 3.60 0.16 4.74
N HIS A 233 4.69 -0.13 4.02
CA HIS A 233 4.62 -0.94 2.80
C HIS A 233 4.14 -2.37 3.08
N THR A 234 4.54 -2.96 4.20
CA THR A 234 4.05 -4.27 4.63
C THR A 234 2.55 -4.23 4.91
N CYS A 235 2.09 -3.25 5.68
CA CYS A 235 0.67 -3.09 6.01
C CYS A 235 -0.19 -2.81 4.76
N LEU A 236 0.27 -1.92 3.88
CA LEU A 236 -0.41 -1.66 2.60
C LEU A 236 -0.50 -2.93 1.73
N GLY A 237 0.59 -3.69 1.65
CA GLY A 237 0.60 -4.96 0.91
C GLY A 237 -0.38 -5.97 1.49
N GLN A 238 -0.41 -6.16 2.79
CA GLN A 238 -1.36 -7.07 3.46
C GLN A 238 -2.81 -6.61 3.29
N ALA A 239 -3.08 -5.31 3.41
CA ALA A 239 -4.42 -4.76 3.20
C ALA A 239 -4.88 -4.97 1.75
N LEU A 240 -4.01 -4.67 0.78
CA LEU A 240 -4.28 -4.87 -0.65
C LEU A 240 -4.50 -6.35 -0.99
N ALA A 241 -3.72 -7.27 -0.42
CA ALA A 241 -3.92 -8.70 -0.61
C ALA A 241 -5.29 -9.16 -0.10
N ARG A 242 -5.70 -8.74 1.12
CA ARG A 242 -7.03 -9.03 1.66
C ARG A 242 -8.13 -8.47 0.77
N PHE A 243 -7.98 -7.24 0.29
CA PHE A 243 -8.91 -6.58 -0.62
C PHE A 243 -9.10 -7.38 -1.93
N VAL A 244 -8.00 -7.83 -2.54
CA VAL A 244 -8.02 -8.66 -3.77
C VAL A 244 -8.69 -10.01 -3.51
N LEU A 245 -8.37 -10.67 -2.40
CA LEU A 245 -8.98 -11.96 -2.05
C LEU A 245 -10.48 -11.83 -1.78
N ALA A 246 -10.91 -10.76 -1.10
CA ALA A 246 -12.32 -10.48 -0.87
C ALA A 246 -13.06 -10.24 -2.20
N GLY A 247 -12.48 -9.46 -3.13
CA GLY A 247 -13.04 -9.23 -4.45
C GLY A 247 -13.12 -10.49 -5.32
N ALA A 248 -12.18 -11.43 -5.14
CA ALA A 248 -12.24 -12.75 -5.77
C ALA A 248 -13.20 -13.72 -5.08
N ASN A 249 -13.96 -13.30 -4.08
CA ASN A 249 -14.84 -14.12 -3.21
C ASN A 249 -14.09 -15.28 -2.51
N LEU A 250 -12.82 -15.08 -2.23
CA LEU A 250 -11.99 -16.00 -1.48
C LEU A 250 -11.83 -15.41 -0.07
N ALA A 251 -12.85 -15.54 0.77
CA ALA A 251 -12.76 -15.15 2.17
C ALA A 251 -11.56 -15.87 2.81
N THR A 252 -10.68 -15.11 3.45
CA THR A 252 -9.64 -15.67 4.31
C THR A 252 -10.32 -16.44 5.43
N GLN A 253 -10.12 -17.78 5.45
CA GLN A 253 -10.48 -18.63 6.58
C GLN A 253 -9.60 -18.33 7.79
#